data_813c58165c5df98daaddc09a08a5d90f
#
_entry.id   813c58165c5df98daaddc09a08a5d90f
#
_cell.length_a   1.000
_cell.length_b   1.000
_cell.length_c   1.000
_cell.angle_alpha   90.00
_cell.angle_beta   90.00
_cell.angle_gamma   90.00
#
_symmetry.space_group_name_H-M   'P 1'
#
loop_
_entity.id
_entity.type
_entity.pdbx_description
1 polymer ?
#
loop_
_entity_poly.entity_id
_entity_poly.type
_entity_poly.pdbx_seq_one_letter_code
_entity_poly.pdbx_strand_id
1 'polypeptide(L)'
;MIVSMKDSVRLFGISIMACCAVTVCNLFLNYYIDLKEIVGLISNPAAQALYDAQLMTARVVCALCGGCLAATTVVMLFFYIRHYIDSHSREIGILKALGYSDFRIAKGFSVFGFSMLTGSLAGYLLSFLIMPAFYEKQNAGDAYPDIAISIHWILFFLLVILPAAVFAMIAVGHSLLKLKQPCVNLLRGITKIKGENRDGKDRESFIEEMRSSVLRSRKTLVFLIGFSSFCFSSMIQMSTSMNDLASDLAGYMVFIIGVVLALTTLYIAVTTVIHSNQKNIAMMRVFGYDGADCKHAILDGYRPTAYIGFAVGSLYQFSLLKIMVDIVFAGMEGVPEYHFDFPVFFITLAVFIVVYEGIMYIYGQSMKQIPLKQIMSE
;
A
#
# COMPACT_ATOMS: atom_id res chain seq x y z
N MET A 1 3.88 25.38 9.57
CA MET A 1 3.83 24.18 8.75
C MET A 1 3.25 23.10 9.66
N ILE A 2 2.08 22.54 9.34
CA ILE A 2 1.34 21.63 10.24
C ILE A 2 1.99 20.23 10.27
N VAL A 3 2.64 19.82 9.18
CA VAL A 3 3.29 18.53 9.05
C VAL A 3 4.77 18.65 9.39
N SER A 4 5.22 17.93 10.43
CA SER A 4 6.61 17.92 10.91
C SER A 4 7.51 17.04 10.03
N MET A 5 8.82 17.33 10.01
CA MET A 5 9.83 16.48 9.35
C MET A 5 9.89 15.05 9.93
N LYS A 6 9.39 14.82 11.15
CA LYS A 6 9.27 13.47 11.74
C LYS A 6 8.26 12.57 11.01
N ASP A 7 7.34 13.16 10.23
CA ASP A 7 6.37 12.44 9.41
C ASP A 7 6.92 12.10 8.01
N SER A 8 8.17 12.48 7.71
CA SER A 8 8.79 12.28 6.39
C SER A 8 8.85 10.81 5.97
N VAL A 9 9.04 9.89 6.91
CA VAL A 9 9.08 8.43 6.61
C VAL A 9 7.75 7.95 6.03
N ARG A 10 6.63 8.47 6.53
CA ARG A 10 5.28 8.11 6.05
C ARG A 10 5.00 8.72 4.68
N LEU A 11 5.42 9.96 4.48
CA LEU A 11 5.34 10.65 3.19
C LEU A 11 6.18 9.92 2.13
N PHE A 12 7.37 9.44 2.52
CA PHE A 12 8.25 8.65 1.66
C PHE A 12 7.62 7.33 1.23
N GLY A 13 6.88 6.64 2.12
CA GLY A 13 6.14 5.43 1.76
C GLY A 13 5.09 5.65 0.67
N ILE A 14 4.34 6.78 0.70
CA ILE A 14 3.40 7.16 -0.35
C ILE A 14 4.16 7.44 -1.66
N SER A 15 5.30 8.13 -1.59
CA SER A 15 6.14 8.40 -2.76
C SER A 15 6.66 7.11 -3.41
N ILE A 16 7.10 6.11 -2.62
CA ILE A 16 7.55 4.82 -3.15
C ILE A 16 6.40 4.10 -3.86
N MET A 17 5.22 4.03 -3.24
CA MET A 17 4.05 3.39 -3.86
C MET A 17 3.67 4.07 -5.18
N ALA A 18 3.66 5.40 -5.21
CA ALA A 18 3.40 6.17 -6.42
C ALA A 18 4.47 5.93 -7.51
N CYS A 19 5.74 5.91 -7.11
CA CYS A 19 6.87 5.63 -8.00
C CYS A 19 6.69 4.27 -8.69
N CYS A 20 6.47 3.21 -7.91
CA CYS A 20 6.27 1.86 -8.43
C CYS A 20 5.05 1.76 -9.37
N ALA A 21 3.92 2.37 -8.97
CA ALA A 21 2.71 2.36 -9.78
C ALA A 21 2.92 3.03 -11.13
N VAL A 22 3.52 4.22 -11.14
CA VAL A 22 3.75 4.99 -12.36
C VAL A 22 4.78 4.32 -13.26
N THR A 23 5.83 3.70 -12.67
CA THR A 23 6.84 2.97 -13.45
C THR A 23 6.20 1.84 -14.26
N VAL A 24 5.40 0.99 -13.62
CA VAL A 24 4.70 -0.11 -14.32
C VAL A 24 3.71 0.43 -15.35
N CYS A 25 2.84 1.36 -14.94
CA CYS A 25 1.82 1.89 -15.83
C CYS A 25 2.42 2.60 -17.05
N ASN A 26 3.51 3.36 -16.88
CA ASN A 26 4.14 4.05 -18.00
C ASN A 26 4.80 3.08 -18.98
N LEU A 27 5.48 2.03 -18.50
CA LEU A 27 6.07 1.00 -19.36
C LEU A 27 5.01 0.32 -20.23
N PHE A 28 3.96 -0.19 -19.62
CA PHE A 28 2.94 -0.96 -20.34
C PHE A 28 2.02 -0.09 -21.19
N LEU A 29 1.68 1.15 -20.75
CA LEU A 29 0.86 2.06 -21.57
C LEU A 29 1.64 2.63 -22.74
N ASN A 30 2.91 2.97 -22.57
CA ASN A 30 3.74 3.43 -23.66
C ASN A 30 3.87 2.33 -24.72
N TYR A 31 4.24 1.12 -24.29
CA TYR A 31 4.30 -0.05 -25.16
C TYR A 31 2.97 -0.33 -25.87
N TYR A 32 1.85 -0.21 -25.16
CA TYR A 32 0.51 -0.39 -25.73
C TYR A 32 0.20 0.62 -26.85
N ILE A 33 0.63 1.88 -26.67
CA ILE A 33 0.40 2.92 -27.67
C ILE A 33 1.29 2.68 -28.90
N ASP A 34 2.58 2.41 -28.69
CA ASP A 34 3.55 2.13 -29.74
C ASP A 34 3.17 0.85 -30.53
N LEU A 35 2.69 -0.18 -29.85
CA LEU A 35 2.21 -1.43 -30.47
C LEU A 35 1.02 -1.18 -31.40
N LYS A 36 0.12 -0.24 -31.07
CA LYS A 36 -1.01 0.10 -31.95
C LYS A 36 -0.60 0.77 -33.27
N GLU A 37 0.52 1.44 -33.31
CA GLU A 37 0.99 2.11 -34.53
C GLU A 37 1.43 1.12 -35.60
N ILE A 38 1.85 -0.11 -35.23
CA ILE A 38 2.30 -1.13 -36.17
C ILE A 38 1.20 -2.06 -36.70
N VAL A 39 -0.03 -1.91 -36.27
CA VAL A 39 -1.17 -2.76 -36.70
C VAL A 39 -1.28 -2.87 -38.24
N GLY A 40 -1.04 -1.79 -38.94
CA GLY A 40 -1.12 -1.75 -40.42
C GLY A 40 0.02 -2.48 -41.15
N LEU A 41 1.05 -2.91 -40.46
CA LEU A 41 2.23 -3.57 -41.06
C LEU A 41 2.13 -5.12 -40.89
N ILE A 42 1.16 -5.62 -40.15
CA ILE A 42 1.00 -7.04 -39.84
C ILE A 42 0.08 -7.68 -40.88
N SER A 43 0.66 -8.52 -41.76
CA SER A 43 -0.09 -9.21 -42.82
C SER A 43 -0.32 -10.69 -42.55
N ASN A 44 0.37 -11.29 -41.54
CA ASN A 44 0.32 -12.71 -41.25
C ASN A 44 -0.71 -13.00 -40.13
N PRO A 45 -1.67 -13.95 -40.31
CA PRO A 45 -2.66 -14.29 -39.27
C PRO A 45 -2.05 -14.75 -37.95
N ALA A 46 -0.93 -15.48 -37.99
CA ALA A 46 -0.25 -15.92 -36.78
C ALA A 46 0.39 -14.75 -35.99
N ALA A 47 0.98 -13.79 -36.73
CA ALA A 47 1.51 -12.56 -36.14
C ALA A 47 0.39 -11.68 -35.56
N GLN A 48 -0.78 -11.68 -36.17
CA GLN A 48 -1.95 -10.94 -35.71
C GLN A 48 -2.51 -11.51 -34.38
N ALA A 49 -2.57 -12.83 -34.25
CA ALA A 49 -2.97 -13.48 -32.99
C ALA A 49 -2.00 -13.14 -31.83
N LEU A 50 -0.69 -13.16 -32.09
CA LEU A 50 0.33 -12.77 -31.11
C LEU A 50 0.24 -11.29 -30.74
N TYR A 51 0.01 -10.43 -31.73
CA TYR A 51 -0.23 -9.00 -31.53
C TYR A 51 -1.44 -8.75 -30.62
N ASP A 52 -2.57 -9.40 -30.89
CA ASP A 52 -3.80 -9.25 -30.09
C ASP A 52 -3.59 -9.75 -28.65
N ALA A 53 -2.85 -10.85 -28.46
CA ALA A 53 -2.50 -11.36 -27.15
C ALA A 53 -1.62 -10.38 -26.36
N GLN A 54 -0.62 -9.77 -27.00
CA GLN A 54 0.23 -8.76 -26.35
C GLN A 54 -0.52 -7.47 -26.01
N LEU A 55 -1.39 -7.02 -26.90
CA LEU A 55 -2.24 -5.86 -26.69
C LEU A 55 -3.18 -6.06 -25.49
N MET A 56 -3.78 -7.25 -25.40
CA MET A 56 -4.62 -7.65 -24.25
C MET A 56 -3.81 -7.73 -22.96
N THR A 57 -2.65 -8.37 -23.00
CA THR A 57 -1.76 -8.49 -21.85
C THR A 57 -1.35 -7.10 -21.32
N ALA A 58 -0.92 -6.19 -22.18
CA ALA A 58 -0.57 -4.83 -21.78
C ALA A 58 -1.75 -4.09 -21.12
N ARG A 59 -2.96 -4.21 -21.69
CA ARG A 59 -4.19 -3.63 -21.09
C ARG A 59 -4.47 -4.19 -19.70
N VAL A 60 -4.44 -5.51 -19.59
CA VAL A 60 -4.81 -6.21 -18.35
C VAL A 60 -3.78 -5.91 -17.26
N VAL A 61 -2.48 -6.00 -17.57
CA VAL A 61 -1.41 -5.66 -16.60
C VAL A 61 -1.55 -4.22 -16.12
N CYS A 62 -1.78 -3.28 -17.04
CA CYS A 62 -1.94 -1.87 -16.67
C CYS A 62 -3.19 -1.64 -15.81
N ALA A 63 -4.33 -2.25 -16.15
CA ALA A 63 -5.57 -2.13 -15.38
C ALA A 63 -5.44 -2.75 -13.98
N LEU A 64 -4.84 -3.93 -13.89
CA LEU A 64 -4.68 -4.65 -12.62
C LEU A 64 -3.62 -4.00 -11.73
N CYS A 65 -2.40 -3.84 -12.22
CA CYS A 65 -1.32 -3.25 -11.44
C CYS A 65 -1.64 -1.80 -11.09
N GLY A 66 -2.03 -1.00 -12.08
CA GLY A 66 -2.39 0.40 -11.87
C GLY A 66 -3.61 0.55 -10.95
N GLY A 67 -4.66 -0.24 -11.16
CA GLY A 67 -5.87 -0.22 -10.34
C GLY A 67 -5.62 -0.66 -8.90
N CYS A 68 -4.94 -1.78 -8.68
CA CYS A 68 -4.61 -2.28 -7.34
C CYS A 68 -3.68 -1.31 -6.59
N LEU A 69 -2.67 -0.75 -7.26
CA LEU A 69 -1.74 0.20 -6.66
C LEU A 69 -2.42 1.53 -6.34
N ALA A 70 -3.29 2.03 -7.22
CA ALA A 70 -4.11 3.21 -6.96
C ALA A 70 -5.04 2.99 -5.76
N ALA A 71 -5.76 1.88 -5.70
CA ALA A 71 -6.63 1.53 -4.58
C ALA A 71 -5.85 1.43 -3.27
N THR A 72 -4.71 0.74 -3.27
CA THR A 72 -3.82 0.61 -2.10
C THR A 72 -3.34 1.98 -1.61
N THR A 73 -2.92 2.84 -2.53
CA THR A 73 -2.43 4.19 -2.20
C THR A 73 -3.54 5.05 -1.60
N VAL A 74 -4.76 4.99 -2.15
CA VAL A 74 -5.92 5.72 -1.63
C VAL A 74 -6.31 5.22 -0.23
N VAL A 75 -6.37 3.91 -0.04
CA VAL A 75 -6.67 3.31 1.28
C VAL A 75 -5.64 3.76 2.31
N MET A 76 -4.35 3.66 1.97
CA MET A 76 -3.27 4.11 2.85
C MET A 76 -3.37 5.61 3.17
N LEU A 77 -3.71 6.46 2.19
CA LEU A 77 -3.93 7.89 2.41
C LEU A 77 -5.01 8.16 3.46
N PHE A 78 -6.18 7.50 3.34
CA PHE A 78 -7.27 7.68 4.31
C PHE A 78 -6.82 7.31 5.72
N PHE A 79 -6.05 6.23 5.87
CA PHE A 79 -5.51 5.82 7.16
C PHE A 79 -4.49 6.81 7.71
N TYR A 80 -3.60 7.34 6.87
CA TYR A 80 -2.62 8.32 7.28
C TYR A 80 -3.25 9.62 7.75
N ILE A 81 -4.19 10.17 6.98
CA ILE A 81 -4.88 11.40 7.35
C ILE A 81 -5.63 11.20 8.68
N ARG A 82 -6.37 10.10 8.81
CA ARG A 82 -7.08 9.79 10.04
C ARG A 82 -6.13 9.66 11.23
N HIS A 83 -5.08 8.89 11.07
CA HIS A 83 -4.09 8.71 12.14
C HIS A 83 -3.39 10.03 12.49
N TYR A 84 -3.05 10.84 11.50
CA TYR A 84 -2.43 12.14 11.71
C TYR A 84 -3.34 13.08 12.52
N ILE A 85 -4.61 13.20 12.14
CA ILE A 85 -5.59 14.03 12.86
C ILE A 85 -5.80 13.50 14.28
N ASP A 86 -5.90 12.20 14.47
CA ASP A 86 -6.08 11.58 15.79
C ASP A 86 -4.85 11.82 16.70
N SER A 87 -3.64 11.77 16.14
CA SER A 87 -2.37 11.98 16.88
C SER A 87 -2.13 13.44 17.24
N HIS A 88 -2.53 14.39 16.38
CA HIS A 88 -2.33 15.82 16.56
C HIS A 88 -3.64 16.55 16.87
N SER A 89 -4.63 15.82 17.41
CA SER A 89 -5.97 16.37 17.67
C SER A 89 -5.96 17.60 18.57
N ARG A 90 -5.08 17.63 19.60
CA ARG A 90 -4.94 18.75 20.52
C ARG A 90 -4.37 19.99 19.85
N GLU A 91 -3.32 19.84 19.04
CA GLU A 91 -2.70 20.93 18.28
C GLU A 91 -3.70 21.55 17.27
N ILE A 92 -4.41 20.67 16.55
CA ILE A 92 -5.48 21.06 15.63
C ILE A 92 -6.60 21.78 16.38
N GLY A 93 -6.97 21.29 17.57
CA GLY A 93 -7.96 21.94 18.43
C GLY A 93 -7.54 23.34 18.88
N ILE A 94 -6.26 23.54 19.21
CA ILE A 94 -5.70 24.85 19.55
C ILE A 94 -5.77 25.79 18.35
N LEU A 95 -5.40 25.34 17.14
CA LEU A 95 -5.49 26.15 15.93
C LEU A 95 -6.93 26.59 15.64
N LYS A 96 -7.91 25.69 15.84
CA LYS A 96 -9.35 26.05 15.71
C LYS A 96 -9.79 27.04 16.77
N ALA A 97 -9.31 26.91 18.02
CA ALA A 97 -9.61 27.85 19.09
C ALA A 97 -9.03 29.25 18.83
N LEU A 98 -7.90 29.32 18.13
CA LEU A 98 -7.28 30.57 17.66
C LEU A 98 -7.98 31.18 16.43
N GLY A 99 -9.09 30.59 15.95
CA GLY A 99 -9.90 31.12 14.85
C GLY A 99 -9.46 30.69 13.45
N TYR A 100 -8.55 29.73 13.30
CA TYR A 100 -8.23 29.18 11.99
C TYR A 100 -9.41 28.40 11.43
N SER A 101 -9.79 28.69 10.17
CA SER A 101 -10.87 27.99 9.49
C SER A 101 -10.47 26.53 9.17
N ASP A 102 -11.44 25.62 9.18
CA ASP A 102 -11.23 24.21 8.85
C ASP A 102 -10.57 24.03 7.49
N PHE A 103 -10.90 24.88 6.51
CA PHE A 103 -10.28 24.89 5.19
C PHE A 103 -8.80 25.24 5.22
N ARG A 104 -8.41 26.24 6.03
CA ARG A 104 -7.00 26.65 6.16
C ARG A 104 -6.15 25.57 6.80
N ILE A 105 -6.71 24.85 7.77
CA ILE A 105 -6.06 23.69 8.40
C ILE A 105 -5.97 22.53 7.40
N ALA A 106 -7.08 22.22 6.71
CA ALA A 106 -7.15 21.14 5.73
C ALA A 106 -6.19 21.34 4.53
N LYS A 107 -5.98 22.58 4.10
CA LYS A 107 -5.00 22.90 3.04
C LYS A 107 -3.58 22.43 3.41
N GLY A 108 -3.22 22.36 4.69
CA GLY A 108 -1.93 21.83 5.13
C GLY A 108 -1.72 20.35 4.74
N PHE A 109 -2.78 19.59 4.52
CA PHE A 109 -2.72 18.19 4.08
C PHE A 109 -2.43 18.04 2.59
N SER A 110 -2.35 19.13 1.81
CA SER A 110 -1.88 19.09 0.41
C SER A 110 -0.44 18.58 0.27
N VAL A 111 0.33 18.52 1.35
CA VAL A 111 1.66 17.92 1.41
C VAL A 111 1.63 16.44 0.99
N PHE A 112 0.54 15.73 1.25
CA PHE A 112 0.36 14.35 0.75
C PHE A 112 0.26 14.31 -0.78
N GLY A 113 -0.39 15.29 -1.40
CA GLY A 113 -0.42 15.44 -2.87
C GLY A 113 0.96 15.74 -3.45
N PHE A 114 1.77 16.54 -2.74
CA PHE A 114 3.15 16.81 -3.14
C PHE A 114 4.03 15.55 -3.04
N SER A 115 3.85 14.74 -2.00
CA SER A 115 4.52 13.44 -1.87
C SER A 115 4.13 12.49 -3.03
N MET A 116 2.85 12.47 -3.43
CA MET A 116 2.40 11.73 -4.59
C MET A 116 3.06 12.23 -5.88
N LEU A 117 3.16 13.54 -6.06
CA LEU A 117 3.76 14.17 -7.25
C LEU A 117 5.25 13.83 -7.35
N THR A 118 6.02 13.90 -6.26
CA THR A 118 7.45 13.54 -6.26
C THR A 118 7.66 12.07 -6.57
N GLY A 119 6.82 11.18 -6.00
CA GLY A 119 6.86 9.75 -6.28
C GLY A 119 6.51 9.44 -7.74
N SER A 120 5.44 10.02 -8.25
CA SER A 120 5.00 9.84 -9.65
C SER A 120 6.04 10.35 -10.64
N LEU A 121 6.67 11.49 -10.35
CA LEU A 121 7.74 12.04 -11.20
C LEU A 121 8.96 11.11 -11.21
N ALA A 122 9.38 10.63 -10.03
CA ALA A 122 10.49 9.68 -9.93
C ALA A 122 10.18 8.38 -10.69
N GLY A 123 8.96 7.84 -10.57
CA GLY A 123 8.52 6.66 -11.30
C GLY A 123 8.47 6.85 -12.81
N TYR A 124 8.01 8.01 -13.25
CA TYR A 124 8.01 8.36 -14.68
C TYR A 124 9.43 8.42 -15.25
N LEU A 125 10.37 9.04 -14.55
CA LEU A 125 11.78 9.08 -14.96
C LEU A 125 12.43 7.69 -14.92
N LEU A 126 12.16 6.90 -13.87
CA LEU A 126 12.69 5.54 -13.73
C LEU A 126 12.20 4.63 -14.87
N SER A 127 10.96 4.79 -15.31
CA SER A 127 10.42 3.99 -16.41
C SER A 127 11.21 4.17 -17.71
N PHE A 128 11.71 5.37 -18.03
CA PHE A 128 12.56 5.60 -19.20
C PHE A 128 13.92 4.94 -19.13
N LEU A 129 14.48 4.75 -17.91
CA LEU A 129 15.72 3.99 -17.74
C LEU A 129 15.53 2.49 -18.02
N ILE A 130 14.34 1.97 -17.73
CA ILE A 130 14.01 0.55 -17.87
C ILE A 130 13.46 0.24 -19.28
N MET A 131 12.83 1.23 -19.93
CA MET A 131 12.14 1.10 -21.22
C MET A 131 12.99 0.46 -22.33
N PRO A 132 14.27 0.82 -22.55
CA PRO A 132 15.08 0.19 -23.61
C PRO A 132 15.22 -1.32 -23.42
N ALA A 133 15.54 -1.77 -22.21
CA ALA A 133 15.68 -3.20 -21.89
C ALA A 133 14.34 -3.95 -22.02
N PHE A 134 13.22 -3.29 -21.69
CA PHE A 134 11.89 -3.86 -21.83
C PHE A 134 11.52 -4.05 -23.33
N TYR A 135 11.75 -3.03 -24.17
CA TYR A 135 11.44 -3.11 -25.61
C TYR A 135 12.35 -4.10 -26.33
N GLU A 136 13.65 -4.15 -26.01
CA GLU A 136 14.58 -5.14 -26.57
C GLU A 136 14.09 -6.57 -26.35
N LYS A 137 13.59 -6.89 -25.16
CA LYS A 137 13.03 -8.20 -24.84
C LYS A 137 11.70 -8.46 -25.54
N GLN A 138 10.85 -7.45 -25.70
CA GLN A 138 9.57 -7.61 -26.41
C GLN A 138 9.78 -7.75 -27.92
N ASN A 139 10.81 -7.13 -28.47
CA ASN A 139 11.19 -7.23 -29.89
C ASN A 139 11.99 -8.49 -30.22
N ALA A 140 12.41 -9.29 -29.23
CA ALA A 140 13.22 -10.52 -29.44
C ALA A 140 12.49 -11.64 -30.18
N GLY A 141 11.19 -11.50 -30.47
CA GLY A 141 10.42 -12.43 -31.30
C GLY A 141 10.28 -11.88 -32.72
N ASP A 142 10.86 -12.56 -33.73
CA ASP A 142 10.82 -12.17 -35.16
C ASP A 142 9.42 -12.16 -35.80
N ALA A 143 8.35 -12.07 -34.99
CA ALA A 143 6.97 -12.22 -35.49
C ALA A 143 6.40 -10.94 -36.13
N TYR A 144 6.93 -9.77 -35.79
CA TYR A 144 6.53 -8.45 -36.30
C TYR A 144 7.71 -7.46 -36.29
N PRO A 145 7.61 -6.32 -36.99
CA PRO A 145 8.70 -5.32 -37.04
C PRO A 145 9.04 -4.79 -35.66
N ASP A 146 10.32 -4.46 -35.46
CA ASP A 146 10.80 -3.86 -34.21
C ASP A 146 10.01 -2.61 -33.85
N ILE A 147 9.51 -2.58 -32.60
CA ILE A 147 8.77 -1.44 -32.06
C ILE A 147 9.78 -0.38 -31.61
N ALA A 148 9.71 0.80 -32.23
CA ALA A 148 10.52 1.94 -31.82
C ALA A 148 9.93 2.59 -30.58
N ILE A 149 10.80 3.04 -29.66
CA ILE A 149 10.38 3.73 -28.45
C ILE A 149 9.96 5.15 -28.79
N SER A 150 8.68 5.49 -28.56
CA SER A 150 8.15 6.85 -28.71
C SER A 150 7.83 7.46 -27.35
N ILE A 151 8.01 8.77 -27.20
CA ILE A 151 7.70 9.48 -25.95
C ILE A 151 6.34 10.13 -26.07
N HIS A 152 5.38 9.64 -25.30
CA HIS A 152 4.02 10.16 -25.29
C HIS A 152 3.79 11.14 -24.15
N TRP A 153 3.84 12.44 -24.40
CA TRP A 153 3.63 13.50 -23.40
C TRP A 153 2.28 13.43 -22.70
N ILE A 154 1.26 12.85 -23.32
CA ILE A 154 -0.05 12.65 -22.71
C ILE A 154 0.02 11.75 -21.47
N LEU A 155 0.94 10.77 -21.46
CA LEU A 155 1.16 9.89 -20.33
C LEU A 155 1.74 10.64 -19.12
N PHE A 156 2.57 11.65 -19.35
CA PHE A 156 3.07 12.51 -18.28
C PHE A 156 1.91 13.21 -17.54
N PHE A 157 0.99 13.82 -18.28
CA PHE A 157 -0.17 14.47 -17.66
C PHE A 157 -1.09 13.47 -16.96
N LEU A 158 -1.32 12.32 -17.59
CA LEU A 158 -2.23 11.27 -17.07
C LEU A 158 -1.68 10.55 -15.85
N LEU A 159 -0.38 10.24 -15.82
CA LEU A 159 0.24 9.41 -14.77
C LEU A 159 0.91 10.23 -13.66
N VAL A 160 1.29 11.48 -13.92
CA VAL A 160 1.98 12.32 -12.92
C VAL A 160 1.05 13.40 -12.39
N ILE A 161 0.51 14.27 -13.24
CA ILE A 161 -0.22 15.45 -12.82
C ILE A 161 -1.62 15.09 -12.31
N LEU A 162 -2.36 14.29 -13.07
CA LEU A 162 -3.74 13.94 -12.74
C LEU A 162 -3.83 13.18 -11.39
N PRO A 163 -3.06 12.09 -11.14
CA PRO A 163 -3.12 11.40 -9.86
C PRO A 163 -2.70 12.28 -8.69
N ALA A 164 -1.67 13.12 -8.85
CA ALA A 164 -1.23 14.03 -7.80
C ALA A 164 -2.31 15.06 -7.44
N ALA A 165 -3.00 15.63 -8.44
CA ALA A 165 -4.10 16.56 -8.23
C ALA A 165 -5.31 15.88 -7.56
N VAL A 166 -5.71 14.71 -8.05
CA VAL A 166 -6.82 13.92 -7.47
C VAL A 166 -6.48 13.54 -6.01
N PHE A 167 -5.25 13.11 -5.76
CA PHE A 167 -4.80 12.71 -4.43
C PHE A 167 -4.77 13.90 -3.46
N ALA A 168 -4.32 15.07 -3.91
CA ALA A 168 -4.37 16.30 -3.13
C ALA A 168 -5.82 16.71 -2.81
N MET A 169 -6.74 16.60 -3.77
CA MET A 169 -8.16 16.89 -3.55
C MET A 169 -8.79 15.93 -2.54
N ILE A 170 -8.51 14.62 -2.66
CA ILE A 170 -8.98 13.60 -1.71
C ILE A 170 -8.42 13.89 -0.31
N ALA A 171 -7.13 14.22 -0.21
CA ALA A 171 -6.48 14.52 1.07
C ALA A 171 -7.13 15.71 1.77
N VAL A 172 -7.32 16.81 1.07
CA VAL A 172 -7.96 18.02 1.60
C VAL A 172 -9.43 17.76 1.91
N GLY A 173 -10.18 17.11 1.02
CA GLY A 173 -11.59 16.79 1.20
C GLY A 173 -11.83 15.88 2.42
N HIS A 174 -11.05 14.80 2.56
CA HIS A 174 -11.16 13.90 3.71
C HIS A 174 -10.80 14.60 5.02
N SER A 175 -9.74 15.44 5.01
CA SER A 175 -9.36 16.25 6.17
C SER A 175 -10.46 17.20 6.59
N LEU A 176 -11.10 17.89 5.64
CA LEU A 176 -12.25 18.77 5.91
C LEU A 176 -13.39 18.03 6.59
N LEU A 177 -13.75 16.85 6.10
CA LEU A 177 -14.82 16.03 6.70
C LEU A 177 -14.48 15.64 8.14
N LYS A 178 -13.23 15.32 8.43
CA LYS A 178 -12.74 14.96 9.77
C LYS A 178 -12.65 16.17 10.70
N LEU A 179 -12.27 17.33 10.19
CA LEU A 179 -12.14 18.57 10.96
C LEU A 179 -13.49 19.18 11.34
N LYS A 180 -14.62 18.78 10.75
CA LYS A 180 -15.97 19.24 11.16
C LYS A 180 -16.34 18.93 12.62
N GLN A 181 -15.53 18.15 13.33
CA GLN A 181 -15.73 17.88 14.76
C GLN A 181 -15.60 19.15 15.60
N PRO A 182 -16.42 19.30 16.67
CA PRO A 182 -16.34 20.47 17.56
C PRO A 182 -14.95 20.55 18.23
N CYS A 183 -14.47 21.78 18.38
CA CYS A 183 -13.15 22.09 18.94
C CYS A 183 -12.92 21.45 20.33
N VAL A 184 -13.94 21.38 21.18
CA VAL A 184 -13.88 20.77 22.51
C VAL A 184 -13.53 19.29 22.46
N ASN A 185 -14.04 18.55 21.47
CA ASN A 185 -13.74 17.11 21.32
C ASN A 185 -12.28 16.90 20.87
N LEU A 186 -11.76 17.76 20.02
CA LEU A 186 -10.37 17.74 19.56
C LEU A 186 -9.40 18.07 20.71
N LEU A 187 -9.72 19.09 21.53
CA LEU A 187 -8.90 19.48 22.69
C LEU A 187 -8.86 18.42 23.79
N ARG A 188 -9.99 17.74 24.03
CA ARG A 188 -10.07 16.67 25.04
C ARG A 188 -9.46 15.36 24.56
N GLY A 189 -9.09 15.22 23.29
CA GLY A 189 -8.61 13.96 22.72
C GLY A 189 -9.66 12.83 22.79
N ILE A 190 -10.93 13.18 23.01
CA ILE A 190 -12.03 12.23 23.10
C ILE A 190 -12.44 11.88 21.68
N THR A 191 -11.75 10.95 21.07
CA THR A 191 -12.40 10.06 20.12
C THR A 191 -13.53 9.40 20.88
N LYS A 192 -14.79 9.54 20.41
CA LYS A 192 -15.97 8.93 21.01
C LYS A 192 -15.66 7.46 21.30
N ILE A 193 -15.20 7.18 22.51
CA ILE A 193 -15.29 5.85 23.09
C ILE A 193 -16.79 5.71 23.33
N LYS A 194 -17.47 5.05 22.40
CA LYS A 194 -18.81 4.58 22.59
C LYS A 194 -18.70 3.66 23.80
N GLY A 195 -19.19 4.13 24.95
CA GLY A 195 -19.24 3.36 26.17
C GLY A 195 -20.08 2.11 25.90
N GLU A 196 -19.41 1.05 25.53
CA GLU A 196 -20.00 -0.27 25.35
C GLU A 196 -19.93 -0.93 26.71
N ASN A 197 -21.07 -1.30 27.27
CA ASN A 197 -21.21 -2.01 28.52
C ASN A 197 -20.12 -3.06 28.68
N ARG A 198 -19.37 -2.95 29.74
CA ARG A 198 -18.44 -3.98 30.22
C ARG A 198 -19.28 -5.19 30.63
N ASP A 199 -19.49 -6.14 29.74
CA ASP A 199 -19.70 -7.52 30.16
C ASP A 199 -18.34 -8.01 30.69
N GLY A 200 -18.17 -7.89 32.00
CA GLY A 200 -17.01 -8.40 32.70
C GLY A 200 -17.01 -9.93 32.66
N LYS A 201 -16.39 -10.47 31.62
CA LYS A 201 -15.77 -11.78 31.74
C LYS A 201 -14.45 -11.54 32.47
N ASP A 202 -14.34 -12.10 33.70
CA ASP A 202 -13.10 -12.18 34.45
C ASP A 202 -12.03 -12.79 33.53
N ARG A 203 -11.11 -11.95 33.04
CA ARG A 203 -9.95 -12.39 32.27
C ARG A 203 -8.79 -12.55 33.27
N GLU A 204 -8.22 -13.73 33.26
CA GLU A 204 -7.21 -14.17 34.24
C GLU A 204 -5.91 -13.35 34.20
N SER A 205 -5.69 -12.48 33.22
CA SER A 205 -4.45 -11.71 33.04
C SER A 205 -4.71 -10.28 32.56
N PHE A 206 -4.10 -9.31 33.24
CA PHE A 206 -4.07 -7.89 32.81
C PHE A 206 -3.60 -7.71 31.37
N ILE A 207 -2.63 -8.51 30.93
CA ILE A 207 -2.06 -8.49 29.58
C ILE A 207 -3.14 -8.82 28.54
N GLU A 208 -4.01 -9.82 28.82
CA GLU A 208 -5.09 -10.21 27.88
C GLU A 208 -6.21 -9.17 27.86
N GLU A 209 -6.53 -8.56 28.99
CA GLU A 209 -7.50 -7.47 29.05
C GLU A 209 -6.99 -6.26 28.26
N MET A 210 -5.73 -5.87 28.44
CA MET A 210 -5.09 -4.79 27.71
C MET A 210 -5.04 -5.05 26.21
N ARG A 211 -4.66 -6.27 25.79
CA ARG A 211 -4.66 -6.72 24.41
C ARG A 211 -6.02 -6.57 23.74
N SER A 212 -7.08 -7.05 24.41
CA SER A 212 -8.43 -6.94 23.86
C SER A 212 -8.95 -5.51 23.83
N SER A 213 -8.60 -4.69 24.82
CA SER A 213 -8.94 -3.28 24.87
C SER A 213 -8.27 -2.49 23.73
N VAL A 214 -6.97 -2.73 23.48
CA VAL A 214 -6.22 -2.10 22.37
C VAL A 214 -6.83 -2.47 21.02
N LEU A 215 -7.14 -3.74 20.78
CA LEU A 215 -7.74 -4.19 19.52
C LEU A 215 -9.15 -3.60 19.31
N ARG A 216 -9.98 -3.58 20.36
CA ARG A 216 -11.34 -3.04 20.29
C ARG A 216 -11.37 -1.52 20.07
N SER A 217 -10.51 -0.80 20.78
CA SER A 217 -10.49 0.67 20.70
C SER A 217 -9.99 1.19 19.36
N ARG A 218 -9.17 0.42 18.63
CA ARG A 218 -8.48 0.85 17.41
C ARG A 218 -8.69 -0.07 16.22
N LYS A 219 -9.95 -0.35 15.88
CA LYS A 219 -10.35 -1.18 14.72
C LYS A 219 -9.65 -0.76 13.41
N THR A 220 -9.33 0.53 13.28
CA THR A 220 -8.60 1.07 12.14
C THR A 220 -7.20 0.49 11.97
N LEU A 221 -6.47 0.27 13.11
CA LEU A 221 -5.14 -0.32 13.06
C LEU A 221 -5.19 -1.82 12.76
N VAL A 222 -6.21 -2.52 13.28
CA VAL A 222 -6.47 -3.92 12.96
C VAL A 222 -6.66 -4.08 11.45
N PHE A 223 -7.50 -3.23 10.85
CA PHE A 223 -7.69 -3.22 9.40
C PHE A 223 -6.38 -2.91 8.65
N LEU A 224 -5.59 -1.94 9.12
CA LEU A 224 -4.33 -1.56 8.47
C LEU A 224 -3.34 -2.73 8.39
N ILE A 225 -3.17 -3.49 9.48
CA ILE A 225 -2.30 -4.67 9.49
C ILE A 225 -2.85 -5.77 8.57
N GLY A 226 -4.14 -6.08 8.65
CA GLY A 226 -4.78 -7.05 7.76
C GLY A 226 -4.64 -6.66 6.28
N PHE A 227 -4.85 -5.38 5.95
CA PHE A 227 -4.72 -4.86 4.60
C PHE A 227 -3.27 -4.88 4.09
N SER A 228 -2.29 -4.55 4.93
CA SER A 228 -0.88 -4.62 4.52
C SER A 228 -0.42 -6.06 4.29
N SER A 229 -0.88 -7.00 5.11
CA SER A 229 -0.62 -8.44 4.93
C SER A 229 -1.32 -8.99 3.68
N PHE A 230 -2.53 -8.52 3.36
CA PHE A 230 -3.24 -8.78 2.12
C PHE A 230 -2.41 -8.29 0.91
N CYS A 231 -1.93 -7.04 0.95
CA CYS A 231 -1.09 -6.48 -0.12
C CYS A 231 0.22 -7.27 -0.28
N PHE A 232 0.85 -7.65 0.84
CA PHE A 232 2.07 -8.47 0.82
C PHE A 232 1.85 -9.79 0.07
N SER A 233 0.84 -10.54 0.48
CA SER A 233 0.51 -11.84 -0.11
C SER A 233 0.14 -11.71 -1.59
N SER A 234 -0.79 -10.81 -1.92
CA SER A 234 -1.29 -10.67 -3.29
C SER A 234 -0.21 -10.17 -4.25
N MET A 235 0.63 -9.21 -3.84
CA MET A 235 1.65 -8.65 -4.73
C MET A 235 2.79 -9.64 -5.01
N ILE A 236 3.28 -10.36 -4.00
CA ILE A 236 4.37 -11.32 -4.21
C ILE A 236 3.88 -12.52 -5.03
N GLN A 237 2.74 -13.10 -4.71
CA GLN A 237 2.21 -14.23 -5.46
C GLN A 237 1.81 -13.85 -6.90
N MET A 238 1.25 -12.66 -7.10
CA MET A 238 0.96 -12.15 -8.44
C MET A 238 2.24 -11.97 -9.27
N SER A 239 3.30 -11.47 -8.66
CA SER A 239 4.59 -11.28 -9.33
C SER A 239 5.23 -12.59 -9.77
N THR A 240 5.16 -13.63 -8.94
CA THR A 240 5.68 -14.97 -9.30
C THR A 240 4.87 -15.61 -10.42
N SER A 241 3.55 -15.52 -10.37
CA SER A 241 2.67 -16.06 -11.42
C SER A 241 2.79 -15.31 -12.75
N MET A 242 3.19 -14.04 -12.73
CA MET A 242 3.43 -13.26 -13.95
C MET A 242 4.67 -13.70 -14.71
N ASN A 243 5.66 -14.34 -14.08
CA ASN A 243 6.80 -14.93 -14.76
C ASN A 243 6.37 -16.03 -15.73
N ASP A 244 5.33 -16.78 -15.39
CA ASP A 244 4.81 -17.88 -16.22
C ASP A 244 3.89 -17.39 -17.36
N LEU A 245 3.28 -16.21 -17.19
CA LEU A 245 2.29 -15.64 -18.11
C LEU A 245 2.84 -14.55 -19.04
N ALA A 246 3.95 -13.91 -18.67
CA ALA A 246 4.58 -12.82 -19.41
C ALA A 246 6.05 -13.15 -19.73
N SER A 247 6.74 -12.23 -20.40
CA SER A 247 8.19 -12.39 -20.62
C SER A 247 8.95 -12.34 -19.28
N ASP A 248 10.02 -13.13 -19.17
CA ASP A 248 10.86 -13.22 -17.97
C ASP A 248 11.25 -11.87 -17.39
N LEU A 249 11.58 -10.90 -18.25
CA LEU A 249 11.96 -9.56 -17.81
C LEU A 249 10.79 -8.79 -17.17
N ALA A 250 9.60 -8.88 -17.75
CA ALA A 250 8.40 -8.25 -17.20
C ALA A 250 8.04 -8.85 -15.84
N GLY A 251 8.13 -10.18 -15.71
CA GLY A 251 7.95 -10.88 -14.45
C GLY A 251 8.95 -10.46 -13.37
N TYR A 252 10.23 -10.37 -13.68
CA TYR A 252 11.25 -9.88 -12.73
C TYR A 252 11.03 -8.42 -12.31
N MET A 253 10.62 -7.54 -13.22
CA MET A 253 10.30 -6.15 -12.87
C MET A 253 9.11 -6.06 -11.93
N VAL A 254 8.03 -6.76 -12.23
CA VAL A 254 6.82 -6.80 -11.39
C VAL A 254 7.17 -7.41 -10.02
N PHE A 255 8.05 -8.44 -9.99
CA PHE A 255 8.52 -9.05 -8.75
C PHE A 255 9.27 -8.07 -7.86
N ILE A 256 10.27 -7.35 -8.39
CA ILE A 256 11.06 -6.39 -7.62
C ILE A 256 10.13 -5.29 -7.05
N ILE A 257 9.24 -4.76 -7.89
CA ILE A 257 8.26 -3.75 -7.50
C ILE A 257 7.31 -4.29 -6.44
N GLY A 258 6.80 -5.51 -6.63
CA GLY A 258 5.92 -6.19 -5.67
C GLY A 258 6.56 -6.37 -4.30
N VAL A 259 7.82 -6.81 -4.26
CA VAL A 259 8.59 -6.98 -3.00
C VAL A 259 8.79 -5.63 -2.31
N VAL A 260 9.21 -4.59 -3.03
CA VAL A 260 9.41 -3.24 -2.46
C VAL A 260 8.12 -2.70 -1.87
N LEU A 261 7.01 -2.85 -2.58
CA LEU A 261 5.69 -2.41 -2.11
C LEU A 261 5.21 -3.21 -0.89
N ALA A 262 5.35 -4.52 -0.94
CA ALA A 262 4.94 -5.41 0.14
C ALA A 262 5.70 -5.08 1.44
N LEU A 263 7.03 -4.93 1.36
CA LEU A 263 7.85 -4.56 2.50
C LEU A 263 7.51 -3.17 3.03
N THR A 264 7.34 -2.20 2.13
CA THR A 264 7.03 -0.81 2.50
C THR A 264 5.68 -0.70 3.20
N THR A 265 4.64 -1.34 2.66
CA THR A 265 3.30 -1.30 3.26
C THR A 265 3.27 -1.96 4.64
N LEU A 266 3.93 -3.11 4.79
CA LEU A 266 4.00 -3.83 6.06
C LEU A 266 4.79 -3.05 7.11
N TYR A 267 5.94 -2.50 6.74
CA TYR A 267 6.76 -1.64 7.60
C TYR A 267 5.97 -0.44 8.13
N ILE A 268 5.27 0.27 7.24
CA ILE A 268 4.47 1.43 7.59
C ILE A 268 3.32 1.04 8.52
N ALA A 269 2.64 -0.08 8.26
CA ALA A 269 1.54 -0.55 9.08
C ALA A 269 1.98 -0.84 10.51
N VAL A 270 3.06 -1.61 10.70
CA VAL A 270 3.61 -1.94 12.03
C VAL A 270 4.09 -0.68 12.76
N THR A 271 4.83 0.20 12.07
CA THR A 271 5.29 1.47 12.63
C THR A 271 4.12 2.33 13.13
N THR A 272 3.05 2.39 12.35
CA THR A 272 1.84 3.15 12.71
C THR A 272 1.15 2.57 13.95
N VAL A 273 1.09 1.25 14.08
CA VAL A 273 0.54 0.59 15.29
C VAL A 273 1.34 0.98 16.53
N ILE A 274 2.66 0.95 16.44
CA ILE A 274 3.54 1.25 17.59
C ILE A 274 3.40 2.71 18.00
N HIS A 275 3.53 3.65 17.06
CA HIS A 275 3.38 5.07 17.35
C HIS A 275 2.00 5.39 17.95
N SER A 276 0.96 4.72 17.45
CA SER A 276 -0.39 4.91 17.95
C SER A 276 -0.57 4.41 19.39
N ASN A 277 0.23 3.46 19.83
CA ASN A 277 0.13 2.85 21.17
C ASN A 277 1.26 3.28 22.14
N GLN A 278 2.06 4.30 21.80
CA GLN A 278 3.19 4.74 22.62
C GLN A 278 2.79 5.09 24.05
N LYS A 279 1.64 5.75 24.24
CA LYS A 279 1.14 6.08 25.60
C LYS A 279 0.81 4.82 26.43
N ASN A 280 0.20 3.81 25.80
CA ASN A 280 -0.10 2.55 26.46
C ASN A 280 1.18 1.80 26.83
N ILE A 281 2.18 1.81 25.94
CA ILE A 281 3.50 1.21 26.17
C ILE A 281 4.19 1.90 27.36
N ALA A 282 4.21 3.25 27.36
CA ALA A 282 4.81 4.01 28.43
C ALA A 282 4.13 3.74 29.78
N MET A 283 2.80 3.67 29.81
CA MET A 283 2.03 3.36 31.01
C MET A 283 2.40 1.97 31.56
N MET A 284 2.41 0.92 30.73
CA MET A 284 2.81 -0.41 31.14
C MET A 284 4.23 -0.45 31.73
N ARG A 285 5.18 0.27 31.09
CA ARG A 285 6.55 0.35 31.58
C ARG A 285 6.68 1.07 32.93
N VAL A 286 5.87 2.09 33.19
CA VAL A 286 5.80 2.76 34.53
C VAL A 286 5.30 1.80 35.58
N PHE A 287 4.39 0.88 35.25
CA PHE A 287 3.92 -0.17 36.15
C PHE A 287 4.90 -1.36 36.32
N GLY A 288 6.09 -1.28 35.66
CA GLY A 288 7.14 -2.28 35.84
C GLY A 288 7.09 -3.47 34.88
N TYR A 289 6.22 -3.43 33.84
CA TYR A 289 6.18 -4.47 32.83
C TYR A 289 7.41 -4.37 31.89
N ASP A 290 8.00 -5.52 31.57
CA ASP A 290 9.15 -5.59 30.68
C ASP A 290 8.73 -5.33 29.20
N GLY A 291 9.72 -5.06 28.34
CA GLY A 291 9.49 -4.85 26.92
C GLY A 291 8.85 -6.07 26.21
N ALA A 292 9.09 -7.28 26.72
CA ALA A 292 8.44 -8.50 26.22
C ALA A 292 6.93 -8.50 26.52
N ASP A 293 6.54 -8.13 27.72
CA ASP A 293 5.13 -8.04 28.14
C ASP A 293 4.38 -6.98 27.35
N CYS A 294 5.02 -5.83 27.10
CA CYS A 294 4.47 -4.77 26.26
C CYS A 294 4.26 -5.23 24.81
N LYS A 295 5.20 -6.03 24.26
CA LYS A 295 5.07 -6.64 22.94
C LYS A 295 3.88 -7.59 22.92
N HIS A 296 3.76 -8.50 23.88
CA HIS A 296 2.66 -9.46 23.98
C HIS A 296 1.30 -8.78 24.14
N ALA A 297 1.20 -7.73 24.94
CA ALA A 297 -0.04 -7.00 25.14
C ALA A 297 -0.49 -6.22 23.90
N ILE A 298 0.44 -5.63 23.15
CA ILE A 298 0.10 -4.68 22.08
C ILE A 298 0.26 -5.28 20.69
N LEU A 299 1.40 -5.94 20.39
CA LEU A 299 1.71 -6.39 19.04
C LEU A 299 1.14 -7.77 18.70
N ASP A 300 1.24 -8.73 19.64
CA ASP A 300 0.80 -10.10 19.36
C ASP A 300 -0.71 -10.21 19.11
N GLY A 301 -1.49 -9.24 19.57
CA GLY A 301 -2.91 -9.14 19.26
C GLY A 301 -3.22 -8.98 17.78
N TYR A 302 -2.30 -8.43 17.00
CA TYR A 302 -2.49 -8.22 15.55
C TYR A 302 -2.10 -9.43 14.71
N ARG A 303 -1.39 -10.42 15.25
CA ARG A 303 -0.97 -11.64 14.53
C ARG A 303 -2.12 -12.38 13.83
N PRO A 304 -3.25 -12.69 14.49
CA PRO A 304 -4.35 -13.38 13.82
C PRO A 304 -4.87 -12.59 12.61
N THR A 305 -4.96 -11.28 12.76
CA THR A 305 -5.42 -10.40 11.66
C THR A 305 -4.44 -10.38 10.49
N ALA A 306 -3.12 -10.44 10.76
CA ALA A 306 -2.10 -10.50 9.74
C ALA A 306 -2.19 -11.80 8.92
N TYR A 307 -2.37 -12.94 9.59
CA TYR A 307 -2.52 -14.24 8.90
C TYR A 307 -3.84 -14.34 8.11
N ILE A 308 -4.94 -13.81 8.65
CA ILE A 308 -6.21 -13.73 7.91
C ILE A 308 -6.04 -12.83 6.68
N GLY A 309 -5.39 -11.67 6.82
CA GLY A 309 -5.10 -10.77 5.71
C GLY A 309 -4.27 -11.46 4.63
N PHE A 310 -3.25 -12.22 5.01
CA PHE A 310 -2.43 -13.01 4.10
C PHE A 310 -3.27 -14.05 3.32
N ALA A 311 -4.10 -14.83 4.01
CA ALA A 311 -4.96 -15.84 3.39
C ALA A 311 -5.96 -15.23 2.40
N VAL A 312 -6.59 -14.11 2.78
CA VAL A 312 -7.51 -13.36 1.89
C VAL A 312 -6.77 -12.80 0.69
N GLY A 313 -5.52 -12.32 0.85
CA GLY A 313 -4.67 -11.84 -0.24
C GLY A 313 -4.34 -12.93 -1.24
N SER A 314 -4.01 -14.15 -0.78
CA SER A 314 -3.75 -15.31 -1.64
C SER A 314 -5.00 -15.73 -2.42
N LEU A 315 -6.16 -15.75 -1.76
CA LEU A 315 -7.43 -16.08 -2.43
C LEU A 315 -7.80 -15.03 -3.49
N TYR A 316 -7.61 -13.77 -3.17
CA TYR A 316 -7.84 -12.65 -4.11
C TYR A 316 -6.94 -12.77 -5.34
N GLN A 317 -5.63 -12.99 -5.15
CA GLN A 317 -4.66 -13.14 -6.23
C GLN A 317 -5.03 -14.30 -7.16
N PHE A 318 -5.34 -15.47 -6.59
CA PHE A 318 -5.76 -16.64 -7.37
C PHE A 318 -7.04 -16.37 -8.18
N SER A 319 -8.06 -15.80 -7.56
CA SER A 319 -9.34 -15.48 -8.23
C SER A 319 -9.13 -14.47 -9.36
N LEU A 320 -8.30 -13.46 -9.12
CA LEU A 320 -8.03 -12.39 -10.07
C LEU A 320 -7.24 -12.90 -11.28
N LEU A 321 -6.21 -13.73 -11.07
CA LEU A 321 -5.44 -14.30 -12.17
C LEU A 321 -6.25 -15.33 -12.97
N LYS A 322 -7.07 -16.13 -12.31
CA LYS A 322 -7.97 -17.05 -13.01
C LYS A 322 -8.91 -16.28 -13.95
N ILE A 323 -9.57 -15.24 -13.44
CA ILE A 323 -10.45 -14.40 -14.26
C ILE A 323 -9.67 -13.72 -15.39
N MET A 324 -8.43 -13.29 -15.13
CA MET A 324 -7.57 -12.67 -16.13
C MET A 324 -7.24 -13.65 -17.26
N VAL A 325 -6.81 -14.87 -16.92
CA VAL A 325 -6.49 -15.92 -17.90
C VAL A 325 -7.73 -16.25 -18.73
N ASP A 326 -8.88 -16.44 -18.09
CA ASP A 326 -10.14 -16.74 -18.75
C ASP A 326 -10.60 -15.62 -19.73
N ILE A 327 -10.26 -14.34 -19.44
CA ILE A 327 -10.59 -13.21 -20.32
C ILE A 327 -9.58 -13.04 -21.46
N VAL A 328 -8.28 -13.10 -21.15
CA VAL A 328 -7.21 -12.84 -22.13
C VAL A 328 -7.13 -13.94 -23.17
N PHE A 329 -7.30 -15.17 -22.74
CA PHE A 329 -7.18 -16.36 -23.61
C PHE A 329 -8.54 -16.94 -24.02
N ALA A 330 -9.65 -16.21 -23.82
CA ALA A 330 -10.97 -16.62 -24.23
C ALA A 330 -11.01 -16.89 -25.75
N GLY A 331 -11.22 -18.17 -26.13
CA GLY A 331 -11.29 -18.58 -27.54
C GLY A 331 -9.99 -19.08 -28.16
N MET A 332 -8.89 -19.19 -27.40
CA MET A 332 -7.67 -19.85 -27.84
C MET A 332 -7.70 -21.34 -27.43
N GLU A 333 -7.51 -22.25 -28.39
CA GLU A 333 -7.36 -23.69 -28.11
C GLU A 333 -5.96 -23.99 -27.56
N GLY A 334 -5.87 -24.77 -26.48
CA GLY A 334 -4.59 -25.24 -25.94
C GLY A 334 -3.98 -24.35 -24.82
N VAL A 335 -4.70 -23.41 -24.27
CA VAL A 335 -4.25 -22.63 -23.12
C VAL A 335 -4.35 -23.47 -21.85
N PRO A 336 -3.25 -23.62 -21.07
CA PRO A 336 -3.30 -24.36 -19.81
C PRO A 336 -4.22 -23.66 -18.81
N GLU A 337 -5.09 -24.42 -18.14
CA GLU A 337 -5.90 -23.91 -17.05
C GLU A 337 -4.99 -23.39 -15.92
N TYR A 338 -5.27 -22.19 -15.41
CA TYR A 338 -4.54 -21.65 -14.29
C TYR A 338 -4.92 -22.40 -13.01
N HIS A 339 -3.96 -23.11 -12.44
CA HIS A 339 -4.10 -23.85 -11.18
C HIS A 339 -3.45 -23.10 -10.03
N PHE A 340 -3.96 -23.35 -8.79
CA PHE A 340 -3.37 -22.79 -7.60
C PHE A 340 -1.99 -23.40 -7.34
N ASP A 341 -0.97 -22.55 -7.27
CA ASP A 341 0.41 -22.96 -7.05
C ASP A 341 0.72 -23.09 -5.55
N PHE A 342 0.57 -24.32 -5.02
CA PHE A 342 0.85 -24.60 -3.62
C PHE A 342 2.30 -24.33 -3.20
N PRO A 343 3.35 -24.71 -3.97
CA PRO A 343 4.74 -24.35 -3.68
C PRO A 343 4.95 -22.85 -3.48
N VAL A 344 4.47 -22.02 -4.40
CA VAL A 344 4.57 -20.55 -4.32
C VAL A 344 3.85 -20.02 -3.08
N PHE A 345 2.67 -20.56 -2.77
CA PHE A 345 1.93 -20.17 -1.56
C PHE A 345 2.73 -20.46 -0.29
N PHE A 346 3.30 -21.65 -0.13
CA PHE A 346 4.05 -22.01 1.08
C PHE A 346 5.37 -21.23 1.19
N ILE A 347 6.07 -20.99 0.08
CA ILE A 347 7.28 -20.16 0.06
C ILE A 347 6.94 -18.72 0.48
N THR A 348 5.90 -18.16 -0.11
CA THR A 348 5.45 -16.79 0.21
C THR A 348 5.00 -16.67 1.67
N LEU A 349 4.32 -17.70 2.21
CA LEU A 349 3.92 -17.76 3.61
C LEU A 349 5.14 -17.79 4.53
N ALA A 350 6.15 -18.63 4.21
CA ALA A 350 7.39 -18.70 4.98
C ALA A 350 8.13 -17.34 4.98
N VAL A 351 8.26 -16.71 3.83
CA VAL A 351 8.85 -15.36 3.70
C VAL A 351 8.05 -14.33 4.50
N PHE A 352 6.71 -14.38 4.42
CA PHE A 352 5.84 -13.49 5.18
C PHE A 352 6.07 -13.64 6.70
N ILE A 353 6.12 -14.88 7.21
CA ILE A 353 6.37 -15.15 8.62
C ILE A 353 7.72 -14.57 9.05
N VAL A 354 8.78 -14.82 8.28
CA VAL A 354 10.13 -14.30 8.59
C VAL A 354 10.16 -12.78 8.60
N VAL A 355 9.58 -12.15 7.59
CA VAL A 355 9.53 -10.68 7.48
C VAL A 355 8.67 -10.07 8.58
N TYR A 356 7.47 -10.58 8.80
CA TYR A 356 6.54 -10.06 9.79
C TYR A 356 7.10 -10.20 11.21
N GLU A 357 7.57 -11.40 11.60
CA GLU A 357 8.18 -11.62 12.92
C GLU A 357 9.51 -10.87 13.08
N GLY A 358 10.29 -10.73 12.00
CA GLY A 358 11.52 -9.92 12.00
C GLY A 358 11.24 -8.44 12.30
N ILE A 359 10.24 -7.86 11.63
CA ILE A 359 9.81 -6.48 11.90
C ILE A 359 9.28 -6.36 13.32
N MET A 360 8.45 -7.30 13.78
CA MET A 360 7.92 -7.33 15.15
C MET A 360 9.01 -7.48 16.22
N TYR A 361 10.08 -8.22 15.92
CA TYR A 361 11.23 -8.38 16.80
C TYR A 361 12.05 -7.09 16.91
N ILE A 362 12.40 -6.48 15.78
CA ILE A 362 13.16 -5.21 15.74
C ILE A 362 12.43 -4.12 16.52
N TYR A 363 11.14 -3.99 16.31
CA TYR A 363 10.33 -3.00 17.02
C TYR A 363 10.08 -3.37 18.47
N GLY A 364 9.97 -4.64 18.82
CA GLY A 364 9.92 -5.10 20.20
C GLY A 364 11.15 -4.68 21.01
N GLN A 365 12.33 -4.73 20.38
CA GLN A 365 13.56 -4.21 21.00
C GLN A 365 13.56 -2.68 21.09
N SER A 366 13.06 -1.99 20.06
CA SER A 366 12.96 -0.53 20.07
C SER A 366 12.04 -0.01 21.17
N MET A 367 11.03 -0.78 21.59
CA MET A 367 10.16 -0.43 22.73
C MET A 367 10.92 -0.29 24.06
N LYS A 368 12.04 -1.01 24.22
CA LYS A 368 12.90 -0.90 25.41
C LYS A 368 13.59 0.47 25.52
N GLN A 369 13.76 1.18 24.41
CA GLN A 369 14.49 2.44 24.34
C GLN A 369 13.59 3.70 24.35
N ILE A 370 12.26 3.55 24.41
CA ILE A 370 11.34 4.69 24.42
C ILE A 370 11.57 5.52 25.67
N PRO A 371 11.95 6.82 25.56
CA PRO A 371 12.21 7.66 26.72
C PRO A 371 10.92 8.00 27.45
N LEU A 372 10.73 7.44 28.65
CA LEU A 372 9.52 7.60 29.48
C LEU A 372 9.24 9.08 29.79
N LYS A 373 10.31 9.88 29.98
CA LYS A 373 10.21 11.29 30.37
C LYS A 373 9.56 12.18 29.31
N GLN A 374 9.70 11.86 28.05
CA GLN A 374 9.19 12.67 26.92
C GLN A 374 7.69 12.42 26.66
N ILE A 375 7.19 11.23 27.03
CA ILE A 375 5.79 10.82 26.76
C ILE A 375 4.88 11.22 27.91
N MET A 376 5.40 11.34 29.13
CA MET A 376 4.62 11.76 30.30
C MET A 376 4.50 13.29 30.42
N SER A 377 5.31 14.06 29.66
CA SER A 377 5.26 15.52 29.67
C SER A 377 4.37 16.12 28.55
N GLU A 378 3.89 15.29 27.61
CA GLU A 378 2.89 15.65 26.58
C GLU A 378 1.47 15.16 26.99
#